data_fa9676d0dd1136dede3a889895e5f64c
#
_entry.id   fa9676d0dd1136dede3a889895e5f64c
#
_cell.length_a   1.000
_cell.length_b   1.000
_cell.length_c   1.000
_cell.angle_alpha   90.00
_cell.angle_beta   90.00
_cell.angle_gamma   90.00
#
_symmetry.space_group_name_H-M   'P 1'
#
loop_
_entity.id
_entity.type
_entity.pdbx_description
1 polymer ?
#
loop_
_entity_poly.entity_id
_entity_poly.type
_entity_poly.pdbx_seq_one_letter_code
_entity_poly.pdbx_strand_id
1 'polypeptide(L)'
;GRFKLLELSLEAACFAKAAPLLEVGCATGEGSAHLAELGYTCVTGVDIDAEAIAQAREKFPGVSFVCADARHLPFAAGSFEGIISEAAFSVIDGKAEAAREYARVLAPGGLALLHDFAAAAESAHTQPGIPCLDGVQSMAGYRAVFEAAGFERVCESEEYGEYIGIAMSLGKAYGVPPT
;
A
#
# COMPACT_ATOMS: atom_id res chain seq x y z
N GLY A 1 -17.51 3.20 4.23
CA GLY A 1 -17.21 3.76 2.92
C GLY A 1 -16.02 3.03 2.31
N ARG A 2 -15.77 3.20 1.02
CA ARG A 2 -14.69 2.55 0.26
C ARG A 2 -13.31 2.71 0.91
N PHE A 3 -13.03 3.86 1.50
CA PHE A 3 -11.73 4.20 2.10
C PHE A 3 -11.70 4.14 3.63
N LYS A 4 -12.69 3.52 4.27
CA LYS A 4 -12.76 3.49 5.74
C LYS A 4 -11.52 2.88 6.40
N LEU A 5 -11.01 1.79 5.83
CA LEU A 5 -9.83 1.11 6.38
C LEU A 5 -8.57 1.98 6.21
N LEU A 6 -8.42 2.60 5.04
CA LEU A 6 -7.35 3.57 4.79
C LEU A 6 -7.40 4.73 5.80
N GLU A 7 -8.57 5.33 6.02
CA GLU A 7 -8.73 6.43 6.96
C GLU A 7 -8.32 6.04 8.39
N LEU A 8 -8.77 4.86 8.88
CA LEU A 8 -8.38 4.35 10.19
C LEU A 8 -6.86 4.13 10.31
N SER A 9 -6.23 3.59 9.26
CA SER A 9 -4.79 3.38 9.25
C SER A 9 -4.01 4.69 9.21
N LEU A 10 -4.50 5.70 8.49
CA LEU A 10 -3.91 7.04 8.45
C LEU A 10 -4.03 7.76 9.80
N GLU A 11 -5.15 7.60 10.51
CA GLU A 11 -5.33 8.11 11.86
C GLU A 11 -4.32 7.49 12.83
N ALA A 12 -4.12 6.17 12.75
CA ALA A 12 -3.15 5.46 13.57
C ALA A 12 -1.70 5.83 13.22
N ALA A 13 -1.39 6.01 11.93
CA ALA A 13 -0.06 6.38 11.46
C ALA A 13 0.33 7.82 11.82
N CYS A 14 -0.65 8.70 12.02
CA CYS A 14 -0.47 10.10 12.40
C CYS A 14 0.50 10.88 11.49
N PHE A 15 0.48 10.63 10.18
CA PHE A 15 1.31 11.40 9.24
C PHE A 15 0.99 12.89 9.30
N ALA A 16 2.02 13.74 9.24
CA ALA A 16 1.83 15.16 9.03
C ALA A 16 1.16 15.41 7.66
N LYS A 17 0.31 16.43 7.55
CA LYS A 17 -0.38 16.71 6.28
C LYS A 17 0.56 17.08 5.12
N ALA A 18 1.78 17.53 5.43
CA ALA A 18 2.83 17.80 4.48
C ALA A 18 3.80 16.62 4.26
N ALA A 19 3.58 15.49 4.92
CA ALA A 19 4.42 14.30 4.75
C ALA A 19 4.36 13.80 3.31
N PRO A 20 5.50 13.48 2.68
CA PRO A 20 5.52 12.84 1.37
C PRO A 20 4.95 11.43 1.47
N LEU A 21 3.82 11.18 0.80
CA LEU A 21 3.14 9.90 0.74
C LEU A 21 3.17 9.33 -0.67
N LEU A 22 3.41 8.03 -0.78
CA LEU A 22 3.39 7.27 -2.02
C LEU A 22 2.27 6.23 -1.98
N GLU A 23 1.32 6.30 -2.91
CA GLU A 23 0.39 5.20 -3.15
C GLU A 23 0.92 4.31 -4.27
N VAL A 24 1.12 3.02 -3.98
CA VAL A 24 1.60 2.02 -4.95
C VAL A 24 0.44 1.13 -5.39
N GLY A 25 0.24 1.04 -6.71
CA GLY A 25 -0.93 0.43 -7.31
C GLY A 25 -2.12 1.38 -7.31
N CYS A 26 -1.89 2.66 -7.63
CA CYS A 26 -2.91 3.70 -7.54
C CYS A 26 -4.01 3.60 -8.61
N ALA A 27 -3.86 2.73 -9.60
CA ALA A 27 -4.78 2.57 -10.72
C ALA A 27 -5.19 3.93 -11.34
N THR A 28 -6.49 4.24 -11.40
CA THR A 28 -7.04 5.50 -11.93
C THR A 28 -7.04 6.66 -10.92
N GLY A 29 -6.32 6.51 -9.79
CA GLY A 29 -5.91 7.60 -8.89
C GLY A 29 -6.90 8.00 -7.81
N GLU A 30 -7.99 7.24 -7.59
CA GLU A 30 -9.02 7.59 -6.60
C GLU A 30 -8.48 7.60 -5.17
N GLY A 31 -7.59 6.66 -4.81
CA GLY A 31 -6.98 6.62 -3.47
C GLY A 31 -6.07 7.83 -3.25
N SER A 32 -5.19 8.13 -4.21
CA SER A 32 -4.32 9.32 -4.14
C SER A 32 -5.12 10.63 -4.06
N ALA A 33 -6.22 10.73 -4.82
CA ALA A 33 -7.11 11.89 -4.76
C ALA A 33 -7.80 11.99 -3.39
N HIS A 34 -8.25 10.87 -2.83
CA HIS A 34 -8.83 10.83 -1.49
C HIS A 34 -7.84 11.27 -0.41
N LEU A 35 -6.58 10.85 -0.49
CA LEU A 35 -5.52 11.37 0.39
C LEU A 35 -5.39 12.89 0.30
N ALA A 36 -5.43 13.45 -0.92
CA ALA A 36 -5.39 14.90 -1.12
C ALA A 36 -6.64 15.60 -0.54
N GLU A 37 -7.83 15.02 -0.69
CA GLU A 37 -9.08 15.52 -0.09
C GLU A 37 -9.03 15.51 1.45
N LEU A 38 -8.35 14.54 2.05
CA LEU A 38 -8.07 14.50 3.49
C LEU A 38 -7.04 15.54 3.95
N GLY A 39 -6.49 16.33 3.01
CA GLY A 39 -5.57 17.44 3.29
C GLY A 39 -4.09 17.05 3.25
N TYR A 40 -3.70 15.86 2.76
CA TYR A 40 -2.31 15.55 2.50
C TYR A 40 -1.84 16.27 1.23
N THR A 41 -0.82 17.12 1.35
CA THR A 41 -0.40 18.05 0.28
C THR A 41 0.72 17.51 -0.60
N CYS A 42 1.34 16.39 -0.23
CA CYS A 42 2.49 15.81 -0.94
C CYS A 42 2.22 14.32 -1.23
N VAL A 43 1.26 14.07 -2.13
CA VAL A 43 0.85 12.71 -2.52
C VAL A 43 1.35 12.40 -3.93
N THR A 44 1.94 11.23 -4.10
CA THR A 44 2.31 10.67 -5.40
C THR A 44 1.66 9.30 -5.56
N GLY A 45 0.93 9.08 -6.65
CA GLY A 45 0.44 7.77 -7.05
C GLY A 45 1.37 7.12 -8.07
N VAL A 46 1.60 5.82 -7.95
CA VAL A 46 2.37 5.04 -8.93
C VAL A 46 1.60 3.78 -9.32
N ASP A 47 1.61 3.48 -10.62
CA ASP A 47 1.07 2.25 -11.17
C ASP A 47 1.87 1.83 -12.40
N ILE A 48 1.88 0.53 -12.70
CA ILE A 48 2.53 -0.01 -13.89
C ILE A 48 1.70 0.21 -15.16
N ASP A 49 0.39 0.39 -15.01
CA ASP A 49 -0.54 0.60 -16.11
C ASP A 49 -0.49 2.06 -16.60
N ALA A 50 0.11 2.27 -17.76
CA ALA A 50 0.24 3.58 -18.37
C ALA A 50 -1.11 4.21 -18.74
N GLU A 51 -2.13 3.41 -19.09
CA GLU A 51 -3.45 3.92 -19.43
C GLU A 51 -4.18 4.39 -18.16
N ALA A 52 -4.12 3.61 -17.08
CA ALA A 52 -4.66 4.02 -15.79
C ALA A 52 -4.00 5.31 -15.28
N ILE A 53 -2.68 5.45 -15.40
CA ILE A 53 -1.96 6.68 -15.04
C ILE A 53 -2.37 7.87 -15.91
N ALA A 54 -2.60 7.66 -17.22
CA ALA A 54 -3.09 8.75 -18.08
C ALA A 54 -4.48 9.24 -17.63
N GLN A 55 -5.38 8.33 -17.30
CA GLN A 55 -6.71 8.63 -16.76
C GLN A 55 -6.62 9.34 -15.40
N ALA A 56 -5.74 8.87 -14.50
CA ALA A 56 -5.53 9.49 -13.19
C ALA A 56 -5.09 10.96 -13.31
N ARG A 57 -4.15 11.25 -14.21
CA ARG A 57 -3.66 12.62 -14.48
C ARG A 57 -4.75 13.53 -15.03
N GLU A 58 -5.62 13.00 -15.90
CA GLU A 58 -6.74 13.77 -16.44
C GLU A 58 -7.80 14.07 -15.37
N LYS A 59 -8.14 13.06 -14.55
CA LYS A 59 -9.16 13.17 -13.50
C LYS A 59 -8.72 14.06 -12.33
N PHE A 60 -7.46 13.94 -11.92
CA PHE A 60 -6.94 14.55 -10.70
C PHE A 60 -5.66 15.36 -10.96
N PRO A 61 -5.75 16.48 -11.71
CA PRO A 61 -4.57 17.25 -12.14
C PRO A 61 -3.78 17.88 -10.97
N GLY A 62 -4.35 17.91 -9.77
CA GLY A 62 -3.70 18.39 -8.55
C GLY A 62 -2.84 17.36 -7.82
N VAL A 63 -2.82 16.10 -8.27
CA VAL A 63 -2.05 15.00 -7.68
C VAL A 63 -0.95 14.56 -8.63
N SER A 64 0.20 14.18 -8.11
CA SER A 64 1.30 13.65 -8.91
C SER A 64 1.09 12.16 -9.22
N PHE A 65 1.26 11.76 -10.49
CA PHE A 65 1.17 10.37 -10.90
C PHE A 65 2.36 9.95 -11.76
N VAL A 66 2.91 8.78 -11.50
CA VAL A 66 4.09 8.22 -12.19
C VAL A 66 3.78 6.82 -12.68
N CYS A 67 4.05 6.54 -13.96
CA CYS A 67 3.97 5.19 -14.48
C CYS A 67 5.29 4.48 -14.18
N ALA A 68 5.26 3.46 -13.30
CA ALA A 68 6.45 2.69 -12.94
C ALA A 68 6.08 1.33 -12.33
N ASP A 69 7.02 0.41 -12.39
CA ASP A 69 6.95 -0.88 -11.74
C ASP A 69 7.31 -0.74 -10.25
N ALA A 70 6.49 -1.30 -9.37
CA ALA A 70 6.71 -1.29 -7.93
C ALA A 70 8.04 -1.96 -7.51
N ARG A 71 8.60 -2.81 -8.38
CA ARG A 71 9.91 -3.47 -8.18
C ARG A 71 11.10 -2.58 -8.54
N HIS A 72 10.86 -1.43 -9.19
CA HIS A 72 11.87 -0.47 -9.64
C HIS A 72 11.30 0.95 -9.59
N LEU A 73 11.12 1.47 -8.38
CA LEU A 73 10.54 2.78 -8.16
C LEU A 73 11.53 3.91 -8.56
N PRO A 74 11.11 4.88 -9.40
CA PRO A 74 12.00 5.92 -9.91
C PRO A 74 12.21 7.08 -8.90
N PHE A 75 12.30 6.75 -7.62
CA PHE A 75 12.47 7.72 -6.54
C PHE A 75 13.79 7.48 -5.80
N ALA A 76 14.35 8.52 -5.22
CA ALA A 76 15.53 8.41 -4.38
C ALA A 76 15.23 7.63 -3.08
N ALA A 77 16.26 7.07 -2.47
CA ALA A 77 16.13 6.45 -1.15
C ALA A 77 15.66 7.48 -0.12
N GLY A 78 14.73 7.09 0.75
CA GLY A 78 14.23 7.93 1.82
C GLY A 78 13.35 9.09 1.37
N SER A 79 12.73 9.03 0.18
CA SER A 79 11.90 10.09 -0.38
C SER A 79 10.52 10.22 0.26
N PHE A 80 10.03 9.19 0.93
CA PHE A 80 8.66 9.15 1.45
C PHE A 80 8.63 8.82 2.94
N GLU A 81 7.72 9.43 3.67
CA GLU A 81 7.43 9.11 5.06
C GLU A 81 6.38 7.99 5.18
N GLY A 82 5.52 7.85 4.17
CA GLY A 82 4.51 6.82 4.11
C GLY A 82 4.34 6.19 2.74
N ILE A 83 4.14 4.87 2.72
CA ILE A 83 3.67 4.13 1.55
C ILE A 83 2.29 3.58 1.87
N ILE A 84 1.37 3.70 0.91
CA ILE A 84 0.03 3.13 0.94
C ILE A 84 -0.09 2.15 -0.22
N SER A 85 -0.64 0.96 0.03
CA SER A 85 -0.95 -0.03 -1.01
C SER A 85 -2.30 -0.65 -0.70
N GLU A 86 -3.30 -0.41 -1.57
CA GLU A 86 -4.66 -0.92 -1.40
C GLU A 86 -4.99 -1.93 -2.49
N ALA A 87 -5.20 -3.20 -2.12
CA ALA A 87 -5.53 -4.31 -3.01
C ALA A 87 -4.58 -4.43 -4.23
N ALA A 88 -3.31 -4.09 -4.04
CA ALA A 88 -2.33 -4.02 -5.11
C ALA A 88 -1.11 -4.91 -4.86
N PHE A 89 -0.67 -5.07 -3.60
CA PHE A 89 0.54 -5.85 -3.31
C PHE A 89 0.35 -7.34 -3.62
N SER A 90 -0.86 -7.88 -3.45
CA SER A 90 -1.20 -9.28 -3.77
C SER A 90 -0.93 -9.63 -5.23
N VAL A 91 -1.18 -8.70 -6.15
CA VAL A 91 -1.03 -8.92 -7.61
C VAL A 91 0.36 -8.61 -8.14
N ILE A 92 1.27 -8.09 -7.32
CA ILE A 92 2.65 -7.82 -7.75
C ILE A 92 3.42 -9.14 -7.85
N ASP A 93 3.89 -9.47 -9.05
CA ASP A 93 4.92 -10.48 -9.24
C ASP A 93 6.25 -9.99 -8.70
N GLY A 94 7.01 -10.85 -7.97
CA GLY A 94 8.27 -10.39 -7.36
C GLY A 94 8.06 -9.53 -6.11
N LYS A 95 7.20 -10.00 -5.21
CA LYS A 95 6.88 -9.34 -3.92
C LYS A 95 8.09 -8.97 -3.08
N ALA A 96 9.12 -9.82 -3.10
CA ALA A 96 10.36 -9.57 -2.37
C ALA A 96 11.14 -8.36 -2.93
N GLU A 97 11.14 -8.19 -4.25
CA GLU A 97 11.73 -7.05 -4.95
C GLU A 97 10.96 -5.76 -4.59
N ALA A 98 9.63 -5.81 -4.69
CA ALA A 98 8.77 -4.68 -4.36
C ALA A 98 8.93 -4.26 -2.89
N ALA A 99 8.96 -5.21 -1.96
CA ALA A 99 9.16 -4.90 -0.54
C ALA A 99 10.53 -4.23 -0.27
N ARG A 100 11.59 -4.65 -0.97
CA ARG A 100 12.91 -4.00 -0.89
C ARG A 100 12.88 -2.57 -1.44
N GLU A 101 12.14 -2.34 -2.54
CA GLU A 101 11.96 -0.99 -3.09
C GLU A 101 11.15 -0.10 -2.14
N TYR A 102 10.09 -0.65 -1.51
CA TYR A 102 9.36 0.08 -0.46
C TYR A 102 10.29 0.48 0.68
N ALA A 103 11.11 -0.46 1.19
CA ALA A 103 12.09 -0.16 2.23
C ALA A 103 13.12 0.88 1.79
N ARG A 104 13.55 0.84 0.52
CA ARG A 104 14.53 1.78 -0.02
C ARG A 104 14.00 3.21 -0.12
N VAL A 105 12.76 3.38 -0.61
CA VAL A 105 12.19 4.71 -0.83
C VAL A 105 11.59 5.33 0.42
N LEU A 106 11.33 4.54 1.47
CA LEU A 106 10.89 5.06 2.77
C LEU A 106 12.03 5.71 3.53
N ALA A 107 11.74 6.84 4.15
CA ALA A 107 12.62 7.47 5.12
C ALA A 107 12.80 6.58 6.37
N PRO A 108 13.91 6.69 7.10
CA PRO A 108 14.07 6.00 8.37
C PRO A 108 12.91 6.28 9.33
N GLY A 109 12.24 5.23 9.79
CA GLY A 109 11.03 5.33 10.62
C GLY A 109 9.74 5.59 9.85
N GLY A 110 9.79 5.63 8.53
CA GLY A 110 8.61 5.69 7.67
C GLY A 110 7.75 4.43 7.75
N LEU A 111 6.48 4.55 7.39
CA LEU A 111 5.48 3.50 7.54
C LEU A 111 4.99 3.01 6.17
N ALA A 112 4.81 1.69 6.02
CA ALA A 112 4.05 1.12 4.92
C ALA A 112 2.69 0.63 5.43
N LEU A 113 1.61 1.14 4.85
CA LEU A 113 0.22 0.74 5.12
C LEU A 113 -0.25 -0.14 3.97
N LEU A 114 -0.51 -1.41 4.27
CA LEU A 114 -1.00 -2.36 3.28
C LEU A 114 -2.40 -2.83 3.66
N HIS A 115 -3.33 -2.69 2.73
CA HIS A 115 -4.68 -3.21 2.81
C HIS A 115 -4.87 -4.17 1.64
N ASP A 116 -4.80 -5.46 1.91
CA ASP A 116 -4.81 -6.46 0.85
C ASP A 116 -5.54 -7.73 1.26
N PHE A 117 -5.80 -8.60 0.29
CA PHE A 117 -6.39 -9.90 0.53
C PHE A 117 -5.33 -10.87 1.07
N ALA A 118 -5.74 -11.73 2.02
CA ALA A 118 -4.92 -12.82 2.46
C ALA A 118 -5.66 -14.15 2.45
N ALA A 119 -4.92 -15.21 2.13
CA ALA A 119 -5.42 -16.56 2.23
C ALA A 119 -5.52 -17.01 3.69
N ALA A 120 -6.61 -17.71 4.04
CA ALA A 120 -6.85 -18.21 5.39
C ALA A 120 -5.88 -19.32 5.83
N ALA A 121 -5.09 -19.90 4.92
CA ALA A 121 -4.09 -20.92 5.19
C ALA A 121 -2.94 -20.83 4.18
N GLU A 122 -1.81 -21.48 4.45
CA GLU A 122 -0.60 -21.51 3.60
C GLU A 122 -0.79 -22.12 2.19
N SER A 123 -1.99 -22.51 1.84
CA SER A 123 -2.31 -22.96 0.50
C SER A 123 -2.50 -21.76 -0.42
N ALA A 124 -1.53 -21.53 -1.29
CA ALA A 124 -1.65 -20.61 -2.40
C ALA A 124 -2.86 -21.02 -3.27
N HIS A 125 -4.01 -20.46 -2.97
CA HIS A 125 -5.18 -20.60 -3.81
C HIS A 125 -5.18 -19.45 -4.81
N THR A 126 -4.50 -19.66 -5.93
CA THR A 126 -4.83 -18.92 -7.14
C THR A 126 -6.29 -19.26 -7.47
N GLN A 127 -7.19 -18.31 -7.37
CA GLN A 127 -8.51 -18.44 -7.98
C GLN A 127 -8.41 -17.91 -9.41
N PRO A 128 -8.33 -18.81 -10.41
CA PRO A 128 -8.19 -18.38 -11.79
C PRO A 128 -9.37 -17.50 -12.19
N GLY A 129 -9.09 -16.31 -12.69
CA GLY A 129 -10.11 -15.40 -13.22
C GLY A 129 -10.52 -14.24 -12.31
N ILE A 130 -9.95 -14.11 -11.13
CA ILE A 130 -10.10 -12.91 -10.29
C ILE A 130 -8.71 -12.31 -10.07
N PRO A 131 -8.32 -11.30 -10.87
CA PRO A 131 -6.95 -10.77 -10.87
C PRO A 131 -6.43 -10.34 -9.49
N CYS A 132 -7.27 -9.73 -8.66
CA CYS A 132 -6.89 -9.30 -7.31
C CYS A 132 -6.70 -10.45 -6.31
N LEU A 133 -7.04 -11.69 -6.66
CA LEU A 133 -6.79 -12.88 -5.84
C LEU A 133 -5.66 -13.75 -6.40
N ASP A 134 -5.10 -13.37 -7.55
CA ASP A 134 -3.96 -14.06 -8.14
C ASP A 134 -2.67 -13.63 -7.42
N GLY A 135 -1.97 -14.59 -6.82
CA GLY A 135 -0.77 -14.29 -6.03
C GLY A 135 -1.00 -13.89 -4.56
N VAL A 136 -2.24 -13.98 -4.06
CA VAL A 136 -2.56 -13.79 -2.63
C VAL A 136 -1.77 -14.78 -1.77
N GLN A 137 -1.15 -14.27 -0.72
CA GLN A 137 -0.41 -15.06 0.28
C GLN A 137 -1.17 -15.10 1.60
N SER A 138 -0.75 -15.99 2.50
CA SER A 138 -1.20 -15.92 3.90
C SER A 138 -0.61 -14.69 4.59
N MET A 139 -1.20 -14.29 5.72
CA MET A 139 -0.64 -13.25 6.60
C MET A 139 0.82 -13.51 6.94
N ALA A 140 1.15 -14.76 7.28
CA ALA A 140 2.52 -15.16 7.59
C ALA A 140 3.46 -14.99 6.38
N GLY A 141 2.96 -15.27 5.16
CA GLY A 141 3.71 -15.08 3.92
C GLY A 141 4.03 -13.60 3.67
N TYR A 142 3.06 -12.72 3.75
CA TYR A 142 3.29 -11.27 3.63
C TYR A 142 4.25 -10.76 4.69
N ARG A 143 4.06 -11.17 5.95
CA ARG A 143 4.96 -10.81 7.05
C ARG A 143 6.41 -11.19 6.74
N ALA A 144 6.65 -12.43 6.33
CA ALA A 144 8.00 -12.91 6.01
C ALA A 144 8.66 -12.09 4.89
N VAL A 145 7.90 -11.69 3.87
CA VAL A 145 8.39 -10.85 2.76
C VAL A 145 8.86 -9.48 3.27
N PHE A 146 8.05 -8.82 4.10
CA PHE A 146 8.39 -7.50 4.62
C PHE A 146 9.50 -7.54 5.67
N GLU A 147 9.51 -8.53 6.57
CA GLU A 147 10.61 -8.74 7.54
C GLU A 147 11.95 -8.99 6.83
N ALA A 148 11.94 -9.79 5.74
CA ALA A 148 13.13 -10.03 4.93
C ALA A 148 13.64 -8.76 4.20
N ALA A 149 12.76 -7.78 3.96
CA ALA A 149 13.11 -6.47 3.41
C ALA A 149 13.54 -5.45 4.48
N GLY A 150 13.59 -5.84 5.77
CA GLY A 150 14.06 -5.01 6.86
C GLY A 150 12.95 -4.21 7.58
N PHE A 151 11.69 -4.53 7.31
CA PHE A 151 10.58 -3.93 8.06
C PHE A 151 10.41 -4.59 9.44
N GLU A 152 10.03 -3.78 10.41
CA GLU A 152 9.55 -4.26 11.71
C GLU A 152 8.02 -4.16 11.73
N ARG A 153 7.34 -5.21 12.17
CA ARG A 153 5.89 -5.21 12.28
C ARG A 153 5.42 -4.26 13.37
N VAL A 154 4.39 -3.49 13.08
CA VAL A 154 3.77 -2.57 14.02
C VAL A 154 2.41 -3.06 14.48
N CYS A 155 1.52 -3.31 13.53
CA CYS A 155 0.15 -3.72 13.77
C CYS A 155 -0.31 -4.64 12.64
N GLU A 156 -1.21 -5.53 12.96
CA GLU A 156 -1.80 -6.47 12.02
C GLU A 156 -3.25 -6.72 12.48
N SER A 157 -4.20 -6.57 11.56
CA SER A 157 -5.60 -6.86 11.84
C SER A 157 -6.23 -7.61 10.68
N GLU A 158 -7.17 -8.49 11.00
CA GLU A 158 -8.05 -9.13 10.02
C GLU A 158 -9.43 -8.49 10.14
N GLU A 159 -9.90 -7.91 9.03
CA GLU A 159 -11.23 -7.32 8.96
C GLU A 159 -12.17 -8.29 8.23
N TYR A 160 -13.10 -8.88 8.97
CA TYR A 160 -14.13 -9.75 8.42
C TYR A 160 -15.37 -8.94 8.05
N GLY A 161 -15.62 -8.81 6.76
CA GLY A 161 -16.79 -8.18 6.19
C GLY A 161 -16.99 -8.70 4.78
N GLU A 162 -17.73 -7.99 3.92
CA GLU A 162 -17.89 -8.35 2.49
C GLU A 162 -16.55 -8.34 1.71
N TYR A 163 -15.46 -7.87 2.37
CA TYR A 163 -14.10 -7.90 1.88
C TYR A 163 -13.19 -8.34 3.02
N ILE A 164 -12.45 -9.43 2.81
CA ILE A 164 -11.34 -9.79 3.69
C ILE A 164 -10.20 -8.82 3.36
N GLY A 165 -10.06 -7.77 4.13
CA GLY A 165 -8.96 -6.81 4.01
C GLY A 165 -8.00 -6.98 5.17
N ILE A 166 -6.70 -7.06 4.88
CA ILE A 166 -5.63 -7.07 5.86
C ILE A 166 -4.98 -5.71 5.88
N ALA A 167 -4.99 -5.09 7.05
CA ALA A 167 -4.13 -3.95 7.32
C ALA A 167 -2.83 -4.44 7.93
N MET A 168 -1.74 -4.35 7.19
CA MET A 168 -0.39 -4.46 7.72
C MET A 168 0.20 -3.07 7.77
N SER A 169 0.45 -2.56 8.96
CA SER A 169 1.25 -1.37 9.13
C SER A 169 2.63 -1.77 9.62
N LEU A 170 3.66 -1.37 8.90
CA LEU A 170 5.04 -1.67 9.17
C LEU A 170 5.76 -0.39 9.59
N GLY A 171 6.30 -0.37 10.80
CA GLY A 171 6.98 0.80 11.36
C GLY A 171 6.71 0.92 12.87
N LYS A 172 7.32 1.81 13.59
CA LYS A 172 7.24 1.92 15.06
C LYS A 172 5.81 1.89 15.59
N ALA A 173 5.58 0.96 16.52
CA ALA A 173 4.29 0.62 17.09
C ALA A 173 3.46 1.80 17.60
N TYR A 174 2.30 1.96 17.00
CA TYR A 174 1.15 2.53 17.69
C TYR A 174 0.06 1.46 17.60
N GLY A 175 -0.20 0.78 18.70
CA GLY A 175 -1.25 -0.21 18.76
C GLY A 175 -2.60 0.45 18.47
N VAL A 176 -3.27 0.01 17.40
CA VAL A 176 -4.71 0.21 17.26
C VAL A 176 -5.34 -0.84 18.18
N PRO A 177 -6.12 -0.47 19.20
CA PRO A 177 -6.80 -1.44 20.02
C PRO A 177 -7.81 -2.21 19.15
N PRO A 178 -7.97 -3.53 19.35
CA PRO A 178 -9.02 -4.30 18.71
C PRO A 178 -10.37 -3.68 19.11
N THR A 179 -11.18 -3.36 18.12
CA THR A 179 -12.59 -2.96 18.32
C THR A 179 -13.44 -4.16 18.66
#